data_068a8619ab19e97c5f0fecdd418baceb
#
_entry.id   068a8619ab19e97c5f0fecdd418baceb
#
_cell.length_a   1.000
_cell.length_b   1.000
_cell.length_c   1.000
_cell.angle_alpha   90.00
_cell.angle_beta   90.00
_cell.angle_gamma   90.00
#
_symmetry.space_group_name_H-M   'P 1'
#
loop_
_entity.id
_entity.type
_entity.pdbx_description
1 polymer ?
#
loop_
_entity_poly.entity_id
_entity_poly.type
_entity_poly.pdbx_seq_one_letter_code
_entity_poly.pdbx_strand_id
1 'polypeptide(L)'
;MDVRAYNRNAWNRYVDGGESPWTQPVGPEIIAKARKGDFSILLTEQKPVPREWFPPLNGLDTLCLASGGGQQGPVLAAAGANVTVFDNSPRQLDQDRIVTEREGLTNLKTIEGDMRDLSVFEDESFDFIFHPVSNLFINEIRPVWREAFRVLRRGGTMLAGFMNPIFYIFDLDKAEQGTMEVKFKLPYADSEHPEIAAKLMADGDALEYSHSLTEQFGGQMDAGFHITSMYEDYHRGIAISDYTPTYFATRALKP
;
A
#
# COMPACT_ATOMS: atom_id res chain seq x y z
N MET A 1 -5.04 -22.60 -4.84
CA MET A 1 -3.69 -22.02 -4.62
C MET A 1 -3.78 -21.06 -3.43
N ASP A 2 -2.81 -21.07 -2.55
CA ASP A 2 -2.67 -20.04 -1.51
C ASP A 2 -2.04 -18.77 -2.11
N VAL A 3 -2.89 -17.83 -2.49
CA VAL A 3 -2.47 -16.55 -3.12
C VAL A 3 -1.60 -15.73 -2.18
N ARG A 4 -1.89 -15.72 -0.86
CA ARG A 4 -1.09 -15.01 0.13
C ARG A 4 0.35 -15.51 0.14
N ALA A 5 0.53 -16.83 0.26
CA ALA A 5 1.85 -17.43 0.26
C ALA A 5 2.57 -17.22 -1.08
N TYR A 6 1.83 -17.28 -2.19
CA TYR A 6 2.40 -17.02 -3.51
C TYR A 6 2.88 -15.56 -3.65
N ASN A 7 2.03 -14.58 -3.37
CA ASN A 7 2.38 -13.16 -3.46
C ASN A 7 3.49 -12.76 -2.46
N ARG A 8 3.52 -13.35 -1.25
CA ARG A 8 4.65 -13.20 -0.32
C ARG A 8 5.98 -13.59 -0.99
N ASN A 9 6.01 -14.73 -1.68
CA ASN A 9 7.20 -15.20 -2.35
C ASN A 9 7.56 -14.34 -3.57
N ALA A 10 6.59 -13.79 -4.29
CA ALA A 10 6.82 -12.85 -5.38
C ALA A 10 7.49 -11.56 -4.84
N TRP A 11 6.94 -10.97 -3.78
CA TRP A 11 7.54 -9.80 -3.13
C TRP A 11 8.93 -10.05 -2.54
N ASN A 12 9.18 -11.26 -2.00
CA ASN A 12 10.53 -11.64 -1.59
C ASN A 12 11.51 -11.63 -2.78
N ARG A 13 11.09 -12.18 -3.94
CA ARG A 13 11.91 -12.17 -5.16
C ARG A 13 12.19 -10.77 -5.67
N TYR A 14 11.21 -9.86 -5.64
CA TYR A 14 11.40 -8.46 -6.05
C TYR A 14 12.48 -7.76 -5.20
N VAL A 15 12.52 -8.05 -3.89
CA VAL A 15 13.59 -7.55 -3.03
C VAL A 15 14.94 -8.17 -3.42
N ASP A 16 14.98 -9.50 -3.56
CA ASP A 16 16.23 -10.23 -3.86
C ASP A 16 16.77 -9.86 -5.26
N GLY A 17 15.89 -9.56 -6.24
CA GLY A 17 16.25 -9.11 -7.59
C GLY A 17 16.70 -7.64 -7.67
N GLY A 18 16.25 -6.81 -6.72
CA GLY A 18 16.67 -5.41 -6.63
C GLY A 18 16.17 -4.49 -7.75
N GLU A 19 15.25 -4.95 -8.59
CA GLU A 19 14.78 -4.20 -9.76
C GLU A 19 13.52 -3.35 -9.50
N SER A 20 12.69 -3.75 -8.53
CA SER A 20 11.45 -3.03 -8.22
C SER A 20 11.73 -1.77 -7.40
N PRO A 21 11.24 -0.59 -7.83
CA PRO A 21 11.39 0.65 -7.09
C PRO A 21 10.71 0.61 -5.70
N TRP A 22 9.69 -0.24 -5.56
CA TRP A 22 8.92 -0.39 -4.31
C TRP A 22 9.65 -1.21 -3.23
N THR A 23 10.81 -1.76 -3.59
CA THR A 23 11.65 -2.55 -2.68
C THR A 23 12.95 -1.84 -2.31
N GLN A 24 13.15 -0.60 -2.77
CA GLN A 24 14.39 0.14 -2.57
C GLN A 24 14.30 1.01 -1.31
N PRO A 25 15.16 0.78 -0.30
CA PRO A 25 15.20 1.60 0.90
C PRO A 25 15.57 3.06 0.61
N VAL A 26 14.94 3.99 1.32
CA VAL A 26 15.29 5.42 1.20
C VAL A 26 16.71 5.71 1.64
N GLY A 27 17.34 6.71 0.99
CA GLY A 27 18.67 7.19 1.32
C GLY A 27 18.74 7.99 2.63
N PRO A 28 19.97 8.18 3.19
CA PRO A 28 20.18 8.93 4.42
C PRO A 28 19.69 10.39 4.34
N GLU A 29 19.77 10.99 3.16
CA GLU A 29 19.34 12.37 2.92
C GLU A 29 17.83 12.57 3.11
N ILE A 30 17.03 11.57 2.76
CA ILE A 30 15.57 11.57 2.97
C ILE A 30 15.27 11.51 4.47
N ILE A 31 15.94 10.64 5.19
CA ILE A 31 15.79 10.52 6.65
C ILE A 31 16.23 11.79 7.37
N ALA A 32 17.34 12.39 6.94
CA ALA A 32 17.83 13.66 7.51
C ALA A 32 16.84 14.83 7.32
N LYS A 33 16.14 14.88 6.18
CA LYS A 33 15.05 15.83 5.94
C LYS A 33 13.83 15.53 6.82
N ALA A 34 13.41 14.27 6.88
CA ALA A 34 12.26 13.85 7.67
C ALA A 34 12.42 14.18 9.17
N ARG A 35 13.62 14.04 9.74
CA ARG A 35 13.95 14.49 11.11
C ARG A 35 13.72 15.99 11.37
N LYS A 36 13.71 16.80 10.31
CA LYS A 36 13.41 18.24 10.37
C LYS A 36 11.95 18.56 10.06
N GLY A 37 11.12 17.52 9.90
CA GLY A 37 9.71 17.65 9.50
C GLY A 37 9.51 17.89 8.00
N ASP A 38 10.57 17.88 7.20
CA ASP A 38 10.51 18.00 5.74
C ASP A 38 10.52 16.60 5.13
N PHE A 39 9.34 16.09 4.79
CA PHE A 39 9.18 14.80 4.15
C PHE A 39 8.05 14.78 3.12
N SER A 40 8.21 13.91 2.15
CA SER A 40 7.23 13.64 1.10
C SER A 40 7.18 12.13 0.88
N ILE A 41 6.01 11.52 1.04
CA ILE A 41 5.76 10.09 0.85
C ILE A 41 4.54 9.87 -0.02
N LEU A 42 4.47 8.70 -0.65
CA LEU A 42 3.46 8.34 -1.64
C LEU A 42 2.50 7.30 -1.07
N LEU A 43 1.20 7.47 -1.34
CA LEU A 43 0.18 6.41 -1.22
C LEU A 43 -0.03 5.69 -2.55
N THR A 44 0.15 6.44 -3.63
CA THR A 44 0.00 6.05 -5.02
C THR A 44 1.36 6.20 -5.74
N GLU A 45 1.42 6.29 -7.04
CA GLU A 45 2.70 6.18 -7.74
C GLU A 45 3.45 7.50 -7.89
N GLN A 46 2.76 8.61 -8.16
CA GLN A 46 3.41 9.85 -8.56
C GLN A 46 3.14 11.03 -7.62
N LYS A 47 1.90 11.13 -7.14
CA LYS A 47 1.44 12.30 -6.39
C LYS A 47 1.74 12.15 -4.90
N PRO A 48 2.57 13.04 -4.35
CA PRO A 48 2.80 13.06 -2.91
C PRO A 48 1.51 13.30 -2.14
N VAL A 49 1.41 12.66 -0.97
CA VAL A 49 0.30 12.90 -0.05
C VAL A 49 0.31 14.35 0.41
N PRO A 50 -0.82 15.09 0.34
CA PRO A 50 -0.91 16.45 0.84
C PRO A 50 -0.48 16.53 2.31
N ARG A 51 0.36 17.52 2.64
CA ARG A 51 0.94 17.64 3.99
C ARG A 51 -0.11 17.78 5.09
N GLU A 52 -1.20 18.44 4.79
CA GLU A 52 -2.34 18.66 5.68
C GLU A 52 -3.16 17.40 5.97
N TRP A 53 -2.91 16.30 5.25
CA TRP A 53 -3.55 15.02 5.53
C TRP A 53 -2.90 14.29 6.72
N PHE A 54 -1.64 14.61 7.02
CA PHE A 54 -0.94 14.00 8.14
C PHE A 54 -1.31 14.68 9.46
N PRO A 55 -1.61 13.91 10.50
CA PRO A 55 -1.66 14.45 11.85
C PRO A 55 -0.26 14.87 12.33
N PRO A 56 -0.14 15.60 13.45
CA PRO A 56 1.15 15.81 14.10
C PRO A 56 1.78 14.47 14.49
N LEU A 57 2.93 14.14 13.88
CA LEU A 57 3.50 12.78 13.97
C LEU A 57 4.25 12.47 15.27
N ASN A 58 4.72 13.49 15.99
CA ASN A 58 5.59 13.30 17.14
C ASN A 58 4.93 12.48 18.26
N GLY A 59 5.48 11.29 18.53
CA GLY A 59 4.97 10.36 19.52
C GLY A 59 3.70 9.60 19.14
N LEU A 60 3.23 9.75 17.88
CA LEU A 60 2.00 9.14 17.39
C LEU A 60 2.19 7.66 17.10
N ASP A 61 1.35 6.79 17.66
CA ASP A 61 1.38 5.36 17.36
C ASP A 61 0.84 5.12 15.95
N THR A 62 1.72 4.73 15.04
CA THR A 62 1.46 4.64 13.60
C THR A 62 1.60 3.20 13.08
N LEU A 63 0.60 2.73 12.36
CA LEU A 63 0.65 1.49 11.61
C LEU A 63 0.92 1.79 10.13
N CYS A 64 2.05 1.32 9.61
CA CYS A 64 2.30 1.21 8.18
C CYS A 64 1.82 -0.18 7.72
N LEU A 65 0.63 -0.23 7.13
CA LEU A 65 -0.08 -1.46 6.79
C LEU A 65 0.21 -1.88 5.36
N ALA A 66 0.76 -3.09 5.16
CA ALA A 66 1.24 -3.60 3.87
C ALA A 66 2.15 -2.56 3.18
N SER A 67 3.15 -2.10 3.90
CA SER A 67 3.98 -0.95 3.54
C SER A 67 5.46 -1.23 3.87
N GLY A 68 5.90 -2.45 3.70
CA GLY A 68 7.31 -2.81 3.75
C GLY A 68 8.11 -2.22 2.59
N GLY A 69 9.44 -2.30 2.64
CA GLY A 69 10.32 -1.84 1.57
C GLY A 69 11.29 -0.73 2.00
N GLY A 70 11.29 -0.34 3.26
CA GLY A 70 12.26 0.63 3.78
C GLY A 70 12.01 2.06 3.32
N GLN A 71 10.76 2.42 3.03
CA GLN A 71 10.37 3.72 2.48
C GLN A 71 9.52 4.52 3.47
N GLN A 72 8.22 4.28 3.51
CA GLN A 72 7.26 5.09 4.28
C GLN A 72 7.48 4.97 5.80
N GLY A 73 7.65 3.74 6.30
CA GLY A 73 7.85 3.48 7.71
C GLY A 73 9.04 4.24 8.31
N PRO A 74 10.26 4.09 7.78
CA PRO A 74 11.44 4.83 8.23
C PRO A 74 11.30 6.36 8.15
N VAL A 75 10.63 6.88 7.11
CA VAL A 75 10.39 8.32 6.97
C VAL A 75 9.46 8.84 8.06
N LEU A 76 8.36 8.13 8.34
CA LEU A 76 7.42 8.48 9.42
C LEU A 76 8.07 8.38 10.80
N ALA A 77 8.91 7.36 11.03
CA ALA A 77 9.66 7.21 12.26
C ALA A 77 10.68 8.34 12.46
N ALA A 78 11.40 8.73 11.39
CA ALA A 78 12.31 9.86 11.42
C ALA A 78 11.60 11.20 11.67
N ALA A 79 10.35 11.32 11.21
CA ALA A 79 9.49 12.47 11.49
C ALA A 79 8.88 12.48 12.91
N GLY A 80 9.18 11.45 13.74
CA GLY A 80 8.85 11.40 15.16
C GLY A 80 7.73 10.44 15.56
N ALA A 81 7.12 9.71 14.64
CA ALA A 81 6.08 8.72 14.96
C ALA A 81 6.68 7.44 15.59
N ASN A 82 5.91 6.75 16.42
CA ASN A 82 6.19 5.38 16.87
C ASN A 82 5.62 4.42 15.84
N VAL A 83 6.47 3.84 14.99
CA VAL A 83 6.02 3.11 13.79
C VAL A 83 6.03 1.61 14.00
N THR A 84 4.94 0.96 13.62
CA THR A 84 4.89 -0.47 13.37
C THR A 84 4.70 -0.68 11.87
N VAL A 85 5.66 -1.30 11.17
CA VAL A 85 5.51 -1.76 9.79
C VAL A 85 4.99 -3.19 9.82
N PHE A 86 3.82 -3.42 9.20
CA PHE A 86 3.18 -4.72 9.13
C PHE A 86 3.04 -5.13 7.67
N ASP A 87 3.71 -6.20 7.28
CA ASP A 87 3.76 -6.65 5.89
C ASP A 87 3.79 -8.17 5.79
N ASN A 88 3.31 -8.71 4.67
CA ASN A 88 3.30 -10.13 4.38
C ASN A 88 4.70 -10.68 3.98
N SER A 89 5.57 -9.82 3.46
CA SER A 89 6.90 -10.21 2.96
C SER A 89 7.98 -9.93 4.02
N PRO A 90 8.64 -10.97 4.57
CA PRO A 90 9.77 -10.78 5.47
C PRO A 90 10.94 -10.03 4.83
N ARG A 91 11.14 -10.18 3.50
CA ARG A 91 12.18 -9.45 2.76
C ARG A 91 11.89 -7.96 2.65
N GLN A 92 10.63 -7.58 2.45
CA GLN A 92 10.22 -6.18 2.50
C GLN A 92 10.47 -5.58 3.90
N LEU A 93 10.16 -6.32 4.95
CA LEU A 93 10.45 -5.90 6.33
C LEU A 93 11.95 -5.81 6.63
N ASP A 94 12.79 -6.63 5.98
CA ASP A 94 14.25 -6.52 6.09
C ASP A 94 14.75 -5.17 5.53
N GLN A 95 14.12 -4.62 4.48
CA GLN A 95 14.47 -3.29 3.97
C GLN A 95 14.21 -2.19 5.02
N ASP A 96 13.11 -2.30 5.77
CA ASP A 96 12.83 -1.37 6.88
C ASP A 96 13.86 -1.50 8.00
N ARG A 97 14.26 -2.73 8.33
CA ARG A 97 15.31 -2.99 9.34
C ARG A 97 16.65 -2.41 8.94
N ILE A 98 17.04 -2.56 7.66
CA ILE A 98 18.28 -1.98 7.11
C ILE A 98 18.31 -0.46 7.33
N VAL A 99 17.22 0.26 7.01
CA VAL A 99 17.15 1.70 7.26
C VAL A 99 17.15 2.02 8.75
N THR A 100 16.38 1.26 9.53
CA THR A 100 16.28 1.43 10.99
C THR A 100 17.65 1.31 11.67
N GLU A 101 18.42 0.29 11.33
CA GLU A 101 19.76 0.06 11.87
C GLU A 101 20.75 1.13 11.39
N ARG A 102 20.79 1.40 10.09
CA ARG A 102 21.65 2.43 9.48
C ARG A 102 21.46 3.80 10.11
N GLU A 103 20.22 4.17 10.36
CA GLU A 103 19.85 5.51 10.85
C GLU A 103 19.69 5.58 12.38
N GLY A 104 19.77 4.45 13.09
CA GLY A 104 19.57 4.41 14.54
C GLY A 104 18.17 4.79 14.97
N LEU A 105 17.14 4.40 14.21
CA LEU A 105 15.73 4.66 14.56
C LEU A 105 15.28 3.67 15.66
N THR A 106 15.02 4.16 16.86
CA THR A 106 14.60 3.33 18.00
C THR A 106 13.08 3.20 18.14
N ASN A 107 12.34 3.94 17.34
CA ASN A 107 10.88 4.06 17.34
C ASN A 107 10.21 3.39 16.15
N LEU A 108 10.89 2.41 15.51
CA LEU A 108 10.32 1.57 14.46
C LEU A 108 10.48 0.10 14.81
N LYS A 109 9.41 -0.67 14.64
CA LYS A 109 9.40 -2.13 14.71
C LYS A 109 8.69 -2.72 13.49
N THR A 110 9.03 -3.96 13.15
CA THR A 110 8.46 -4.70 12.00
C THR A 110 7.78 -5.96 12.48
N ILE A 111 6.61 -6.28 11.92
CA ILE A 111 5.84 -7.50 12.21
C ILE A 111 5.36 -8.10 10.89
N GLU A 112 5.61 -9.40 10.68
CA GLU A 112 5.09 -10.13 9.52
C GLU A 112 3.64 -10.54 9.75
N GLY A 113 2.77 -10.33 8.74
CA GLY A 113 1.37 -10.75 8.83
C GLY A 113 0.54 -10.47 7.59
N ASP A 114 -0.74 -10.78 7.68
CA ASP A 114 -1.73 -10.57 6.62
C ASP A 114 -2.53 -9.30 6.91
N MET A 115 -2.58 -8.35 5.99
CA MET A 115 -3.35 -7.11 6.18
C MET A 115 -4.85 -7.34 6.43
N ARG A 116 -5.37 -8.53 6.14
CA ARG A 116 -6.76 -8.91 6.42
C ARG A 116 -6.99 -9.38 7.86
N ASP A 117 -5.92 -9.63 8.60
CA ASP A 117 -5.94 -10.14 9.98
C ASP A 117 -4.93 -9.36 10.85
N LEU A 118 -5.42 -8.40 11.60
CA LEU A 118 -4.65 -7.61 12.54
C LEU A 118 -4.88 -8.07 14.01
N SER A 119 -5.28 -9.31 14.22
CA SER A 119 -5.57 -9.87 15.57
C SER A 119 -4.37 -9.85 16.52
N VAL A 120 -3.16 -9.68 15.99
CA VAL A 120 -1.93 -9.45 16.76
C VAL A 120 -1.93 -8.10 17.48
N PHE A 121 -2.82 -7.18 17.12
CA PHE A 121 -3.01 -5.88 17.75
C PHE A 121 -4.33 -5.81 18.49
N GLU A 122 -4.31 -5.16 19.63
CA GLU A 122 -5.51 -4.85 20.39
C GLU A 122 -6.37 -3.79 19.67
N ASP A 123 -7.64 -3.69 20.05
CA ASP A 123 -8.51 -2.62 19.58
C ASP A 123 -7.91 -1.25 19.97
N GLU A 124 -8.09 -0.26 19.11
CA GLU A 124 -7.67 1.12 19.38
C GLU A 124 -6.19 1.25 19.79
N SER A 125 -5.29 0.50 19.11
CA SER A 125 -3.85 0.51 19.35
C SER A 125 -3.10 1.64 18.65
N PHE A 126 -3.66 2.19 17.57
CA PHE A 126 -2.99 3.17 16.70
C PHE A 126 -3.78 4.47 16.57
N ASP A 127 -3.05 5.58 16.42
CA ASP A 127 -3.60 6.90 16.16
C ASP A 127 -3.68 7.19 14.65
N PHE A 128 -2.78 6.55 13.88
CA PHE A 128 -2.63 6.79 12.46
C PHE A 128 -2.33 5.50 11.71
N ILE A 129 -2.97 5.31 10.55
CA ILE A 129 -2.70 4.20 9.64
C ILE A 129 -2.27 4.78 8.28
N PHE A 130 -1.12 4.31 7.77
CA PHE A 130 -0.65 4.58 6.43
C PHE A 130 -0.67 3.28 5.62
N HIS A 131 -1.51 3.24 4.57
CA HIS A 131 -1.77 2.05 3.76
C HIS A 131 -1.61 2.37 2.27
N PRO A 132 -0.40 2.24 1.70
CA PRO A 132 -0.16 2.50 0.28
C PRO A 132 -0.83 1.44 -0.61
N VAL A 133 -0.76 1.65 -1.91
CA VAL A 133 -1.34 0.71 -2.89
C VAL A 133 -0.78 -0.71 -2.68
N SER A 134 -1.64 -1.59 -2.17
CA SER A 134 -1.33 -2.99 -1.87
C SER A 134 -2.57 -3.91 -1.94
N ASN A 135 -3.78 -3.32 -1.93
CA ASN A 135 -5.03 -4.05 -1.94
C ASN A 135 -5.19 -5.00 -3.15
N LEU A 136 -4.57 -4.66 -4.28
CA LEU A 136 -4.60 -5.49 -5.48
C LEU A 136 -3.95 -6.86 -5.28
N PHE A 137 -3.14 -7.07 -4.26
CA PHE A 137 -2.45 -8.36 -4.01
C PHE A 137 -3.25 -9.34 -3.16
N ILE A 138 -4.50 -9.02 -2.83
CA ILE A 138 -5.42 -9.88 -2.08
C ILE A 138 -6.78 -9.98 -2.78
N ASN A 139 -7.47 -11.09 -2.57
CA ASN A 139 -8.78 -11.35 -3.20
C ASN A 139 -9.97 -10.73 -2.45
N GLU A 140 -9.83 -10.39 -1.17
CA GLU A 140 -10.89 -9.83 -0.33
C GLU A 140 -10.38 -8.64 0.47
N ILE A 141 -10.98 -7.47 0.27
CA ILE A 141 -10.50 -6.22 0.87
C ILE A 141 -11.33 -5.76 2.06
N ARG A 142 -12.61 -6.16 2.17
CA ARG A 142 -13.47 -5.73 3.29
C ARG A 142 -12.93 -6.10 4.68
N PRO A 143 -12.25 -7.26 4.89
CA PRO A 143 -11.57 -7.54 6.15
C PRO A 143 -10.51 -6.49 6.50
N VAL A 144 -9.74 -5.98 5.50
CA VAL A 144 -8.73 -4.94 5.72
C VAL A 144 -9.34 -3.69 6.33
N TRP A 145 -10.47 -3.22 5.77
CA TRP A 145 -11.14 -2.03 6.27
C TRP A 145 -11.70 -2.21 7.68
N ARG A 146 -12.29 -3.39 7.98
CA ARG A 146 -12.80 -3.69 9.33
C ARG A 146 -11.69 -3.74 10.37
N GLU A 147 -10.59 -4.41 10.05
CA GLU A 147 -9.45 -4.54 10.95
C GLU A 147 -8.74 -3.19 11.14
N ALA A 148 -8.52 -2.43 10.06
CA ALA A 148 -7.98 -1.08 10.15
C ALA A 148 -8.86 -0.18 11.04
N PHE A 149 -10.19 -0.26 10.90
CA PHE A 149 -11.11 0.48 11.77
C PHE A 149 -11.02 0.02 13.22
N ARG A 150 -10.95 -1.29 13.47
CA ARG A 150 -10.87 -1.86 14.82
C ARG A 150 -9.61 -1.36 15.55
N VAL A 151 -8.45 -1.47 14.92
CA VAL A 151 -7.17 -1.12 15.57
C VAL A 151 -6.90 0.38 15.64
N LEU A 152 -7.60 1.20 14.86
CA LEU A 152 -7.47 2.66 14.91
C LEU A 152 -8.25 3.23 16.10
N ARG A 153 -7.67 4.16 16.85
CA ARG A 153 -8.33 4.88 17.95
C ARG A 153 -9.41 5.81 17.41
N ARG A 154 -10.40 6.13 18.24
CA ARG A 154 -11.37 7.20 17.93
C ARG A 154 -10.65 8.52 17.71
N GLY A 155 -11.06 9.27 16.70
CA GLY A 155 -10.39 10.48 16.22
C GLY A 155 -9.15 10.21 15.38
N GLY A 156 -8.75 8.96 15.23
CA GLY A 156 -7.60 8.55 14.42
C GLY A 156 -7.86 8.71 12.92
N THR A 157 -6.76 8.78 12.16
CA THR A 157 -6.77 8.98 10.71
C THR A 157 -6.20 7.76 10.00
N MET A 158 -6.85 7.33 8.93
CA MET A 158 -6.27 6.40 7.95
C MET A 158 -6.07 7.11 6.61
N LEU A 159 -4.88 6.94 6.04
CA LEU A 159 -4.58 7.28 4.65
C LEU A 159 -4.43 5.99 3.86
N ALA A 160 -5.19 5.85 2.77
CA ALA A 160 -5.15 4.65 1.95
C ALA A 160 -5.04 4.98 0.46
N GLY A 161 -4.15 4.26 -0.25
CA GLY A 161 -4.02 4.29 -1.70
C GLY A 161 -4.51 2.98 -2.31
N PHE A 162 -5.14 3.04 -3.48
CA PHE A 162 -5.58 1.84 -4.19
C PHE A 162 -5.76 2.07 -5.69
N MET A 163 -5.73 0.97 -6.43
CA MET A 163 -5.89 0.97 -7.86
C MET A 163 -7.34 1.28 -8.27
N ASN A 164 -7.51 2.09 -9.31
CA ASN A 164 -8.79 2.24 -9.99
C ASN A 164 -9.11 0.95 -10.76
N PRO A 165 -10.25 0.27 -10.48
CA PRO A 165 -10.57 -0.99 -11.15
C PRO A 165 -10.67 -0.89 -12.68
N ILE A 166 -10.93 0.28 -13.22
CA ILE A 166 -10.96 0.50 -14.68
C ILE A 166 -9.63 0.12 -15.35
N PHE A 167 -8.52 0.16 -14.63
CA PHE A 167 -7.20 -0.26 -15.11
C PHE A 167 -7.23 -1.68 -15.69
N TYR A 168 -7.97 -2.58 -15.05
CA TYR A 168 -8.02 -4.00 -15.37
C TYR A 168 -8.99 -4.38 -16.51
N ILE A 169 -9.72 -3.44 -17.12
CA ILE A 169 -10.53 -3.79 -18.29
C ILE A 169 -9.71 -3.89 -19.58
N PHE A 170 -8.49 -3.32 -19.58
CA PHE A 170 -7.64 -3.22 -20.76
C PHE A 170 -6.66 -4.40 -20.87
N ASP A 171 -6.21 -4.65 -22.09
CA ASP A 171 -5.02 -5.46 -22.36
C ASP A 171 -3.78 -4.65 -21.95
N LEU A 172 -3.17 -4.99 -20.82
CA LEU A 172 -2.07 -4.22 -20.24
C LEU A 172 -0.80 -4.30 -21.12
N ASP A 173 -0.49 -5.47 -21.70
CA ASP A 173 0.65 -5.63 -22.61
C ASP A 173 0.54 -4.66 -23.83
N LYS A 174 -0.69 -4.47 -24.35
CA LYS A 174 -0.95 -3.50 -25.43
C LYS A 174 -0.95 -2.06 -24.95
N ALA A 175 -1.48 -1.80 -23.76
CA ALA A 175 -1.53 -0.45 -23.19
C ALA A 175 -0.13 0.10 -22.90
N GLU A 176 0.81 -0.74 -22.46
CA GLU A 176 2.23 -0.40 -22.32
C GLU A 176 2.89 -0.06 -23.67
N GLN A 177 2.39 -0.67 -24.75
CA GLN A 177 2.84 -0.38 -26.13
C GLN A 177 2.08 0.80 -26.78
N GLY A 178 1.25 1.52 -26.03
CA GLY A 178 0.49 2.67 -26.49
C GLY A 178 -0.82 2.34 -27.20
N THR A 179 -1.30 1.09 -27.14
CA THR A 179 -2.54 0.66 -27.82
C THR A 179 -3.63 0.34 -26.80
N MET A 180 -4.75 1.06 -26.88
CA MET A 180 -5.90 0.85 -26.00
C MET A 180 -6.85 -0.21 -26.56
N GLU A 181 -6.97 -1.34 -25.87
CA GLU A 181 -7.92 -2.42 -26.20
C GLU A 181 -8.65 -2.87 -24.93
N VAL A 182 -9.97 -2.79 -24.94
CA VAL A 182 -10.80 -3.35 -23.87
C VAL A 182 -10.88 -4.86 -24.05
N LYS A 183 -10.47 -5.63 -23.03
CA LYS A 183 -10.31 -7.08 -23.11
C LYS A 183 -11.08 -7.83 -22.00
N PHE A 184 -11.14 -7.26 -20.80
CA PHE A 184 -11.65 -7.95 -19.64
C PHE A 184 -12.90 -7.29 -19.07
N LYS A 185 -13.62 -8.04 -18.24
CA LYS A 185 -14.77 -7.57 -17.45
C LYS A 185 -14.37 -7.46 -15.98
N LEU A 186 -14.99 -6.51 -15.28
CA LEU A 186 -14.87 -6.42 -13.82
C LEU A 186 -15.96 -7.24 -13.11
N PRO A 187 -15.65 -7.81 -11.94
CA PRO A 187 -14.34 -7.82 -11.30
C PRO A 187 -13.33 -8.67 -12.09
N TYR A 188 -12.06 -8.30 -12.01
CA TYR A 188 -10.95 -8.99 -12.65
C TYR A 188 -10.06 -9.67 -11.60
N ALA A 189 -9.53 -10.83 -11.93
CA ALA A 189 -8.50 -11.50 -11.15
C ALA A 189 -7.57 -12.29 -12.09
N ASP A 190 -6.25 -12.12 -11.96
CA ASP A 190 -5.27 -12.89 -12.74
C ASP A 190 -5.50 -14.39 -12.64
N SER A 191 -5.86 -14.85 -11.43
CA SER A 191 -6.11 -16.26 -11.16
C SER A 191 -7.30 -16.87 -11.93
N GLU A 192 -8.19 -16.04 -12.48
CA GLU A 192 -9.33 -16.46 -13.33
C GLU A 192 -8.95 -16.54 -14.82
N HIS A 193 -7.73 -16.13 -15.19
CA HIS A 193 -7.19 -16.14 -16.54
C HIS A 193 -5.97 -17.08 -16.63
N PRO A 194 -6.14 -18.38 -16.91
CA PRO A 194 -5.09 -19.40 -16.78
C PRO A 194 -3.79 -19.08 -17.54
N GLU A 195 -3.91 -18.48 -18.75
CA GLU A 195 -2.73 -18.13 -19.55
C GLU A 195 -1.94 -16.98 -18.92
N ILE A 196 -2.64 -15.96 -18.40
CA ILE A 196 -2.02 -14.82 -17.68
C ILE A 196 -1.39 -15.31 -16.40
N ALA A 197 -2.14 -16.06 -15.59
CA ALA A 197 -1.62 -16.63 -14.35
C ALA A 197 -0.38 -17.48 -14.59
N ALA A 198 -0.37 -18.31 -15.64
CA ALA A 198 0.79 -19.15 -15.98
C ALA A 198 2.01 -18.32 -16.38
N LYS A 199 1.83 -17.22 -17.15
CA LYS A 199 2.89 -16.29 -17.51
C LYS A 199 3.46 -15.61 -16.26
N LEU A 200 2.60 -14.97 -15.45
CA LEU A 200 3.02 -14.27 -14.23
C LEU A 200 3.74 -15.23 -13.26
N MET A 201 3.23 -16.45 -13.12
CA MET A 201 3.87 -17.47 -12.27
C MET A 201 5.22 -17.93 -12.81
N ALA A 202 5.41 -18.02 -14.12
CA ALA A 202 6.69 -18.36 -14.74
C ALA A 202 7.71 -17.25 -14.56
N ASP A 203 7.27 -15.99 -14.69
CA ASP A 203 8.11 -14.80 -14.50
C ASP A 203 8.36 -14.50 -13.01
N GLY A 204 7.53 -15.08 -12.15
CA GLY A 204 7.63 -14.90 -10.70
C GLY A 204 6.91 -13.64 -10.20
N ASP A 205 6.01 -13.08 -10.99
CA ASP A 205 5.29 -11.87 -10.68
C ASP A 205 4.12 -12.14 -9.74
N ALA A 206 3.76 -11.12 -8.95
CA ALA A 206 2.62 -11.18 -8.06
C ALA A 206 1.31 -11.24 -8.85
N LEU A 207 0.33 -11.96 -8.30
CA LEU A 207 -1.02 -12.01 -8.85
C LEU A 207 -1.86 -10.84 -8.32
N GLU A 208 -2.63 -10.23 -9.21
CA GLU A 208 -3.43 -9.05 -8.92
C GLU A 208 -4.94 -9.32 -9.03
N TYR A 209 -5.68 -8.50 -8.30
CA TYR A 209 -7.14 -8.52 -8.20
C TYR A 209 -7.68 -7.09 -8.32
N SER A 210 -8.68 -6.89 -9.16
CA SER A 210 -9.44 -5.65 -9.14
C SER A 210 -10.44 -5.68 -7.98
N HIS A 211 -10.64 -4.53 -7.35
CA HIS A 211 -11.70 -4.32 -6.37
C HIS A 211 -12.59 -3.17 -6.82
N SER A 212 -13.91 -3.37 -6.77
CA SER A 212 -14.86 -2.34 -7.18
C SER A 212 -14.73 -1.09 -6.29
N LEU A 213 -15.13 0.08 -6.81
CA LEU A 213 -15.20 1.30 -6.01
C LEU A 213 -16.14 1.14 -4.80
N THR A 214 -17.17 0.29 -4.92
CA THR A 214 -18.03 -0.08 -3.78
C THR A 214 -17.26 -0.81 -2.69
N GLU A 215 -16.32 -1.67 -3.04
CA GLU A 215 -15.48 -2.37 -2.05
C GLU A 215 -14.39 -1.46 -1.48
N GLN A 216 -13.82 -0.59 -2.31
CA GLN A 216 -12.77 0.34 -1.88
C GLN A 216 -13.34 1.48 -1.00
N PHE A 217 -14.24 2.31 -1.54
CA PHE A 217 -14.83 3.42 -0.81
C PHE A 217 -15.97 2.97 0.11
N GLY A 218 -16.92 2.18 -0.44
CA GLY A 218 -18.06 1.65 0.34
C GLY A 218 -17.59 0.78 1.49
N GLY A 219 -16.55 -0.06 1.29
CA GLY A 219 -15.98 -0.88 2.34
C GLY A 219 -15.39 -0.06 3.50
N GLN A 220 -14.73 1.07 3.23
CA GLN A 220 -14.28 1.99 4.28
C GLN A 220 -15.48 2.58 5.04
N MET A 221 -16.50 3.06 4.32
CA MET A 221 -17.71 3.64 4.95
C MET A 221 -18.50 2.57 5.74
N ASP A 222 -18.66 1.36 5.21
CA ASP A 222 -19.34 0.25 5.88
C ASP A 222 -18.60 -0.20 7.16
N ALA A 223 -17.27 -0.06 7.20
CA ALA A 223 -16.48 -0.30 8.41
C ALA A 223 -16.66 0.78 9.48
N GLY A 224 -17.21 1.96 9.11
CA GLY A 224 -17.49 3.08 10.00
C GLY A 224 -16.60 4.32 9.78
N PHE A 225 -15.69 4.28 8.81
CA PHE A 225 -14.87 5.45 8.46
C PHE A 225 -15.68 6.57 7.83
N HIS A 226 -15.33 7.80 8.16
CA HIS A 226 -15.76 8.99 7.44
C HIS A 226 -14.65 9.42 6.46
N ILE A 227 -14.83 9.22 5.16
CA ILE A 227 -13.90 9.70 4.14
C ILE A 227 -14.06 11.22 4.05
N THR A 228 -12.98 11.96 4.35
CA THR A 228 -12.97 13.41 4.43
C THR A 228 -12.28 14.09 3.25
N SER A 229 -11.42 13.34 2.53
CA SER A 229 -10.74 13.86 1.36
C SER A 229 -10.32 12.69 0.45
N MET A 230 -10.13 12.98 -0.83
CA MET A 230 -9.55 12.05 -1.80
C MET A 230 -8.74 12.81 -2.86
N TYR A 231 -7.84 12.12 -3.52
CA TYR A 231 -7.22 12.56 -4.76
C TYR A 231 -7.07 11.40 -5.75
N GLU A 232 -6.85 11.75 -7.00
CA GLU A 232 -6.57 10.85 -8.11
C GLU A 232 -5.11 10.96 -8.51
N ASP A 233 -4.56 9.84 -9.02
CA ASP A 233 -3.20 9.76 -9.54
C ASP A 233 -3.12 8.83 -10.75
N TYR A 234 -1.98 8.80 -11.42
CA TYR A 234 -1.80 8.17 -12.72
C TYR A 234 -0.59 7.21 -12.69
N HIS A 235 -0.71 6.08 -13.38
CA HIS A 235 0.41 5.16 -13.62
C HIS A 235 1.36 5.75 -14.66
N ARG A 236 2.66 5.60 -14.45
CA ARG A 236 3.68 6.07 -15.42
C ARG A 236 3.81 5.11 -16.58
N GLY A 237 3.94 5.68 -17.78
CA GLY A 237 4.36 4.92 -18.96
C GLY A 237 3.31 3.96 -19.52
N ILE A 238 2.03 4.12 -19.18
CA ILE A 238 0.95 3.33 -19.74
C ILE A 238 -0.12 4.23 -20.38
N ALA A 239 -0.58 3.88 -21.58
CA ALA A 239 -1.53 4.68 -22.36
C ALA A 239 -2.87 4.93 -21.64
N ILE A 240 -3.27 4.06 -20.70
CA ILE A 240 -4.49 4.22 -19.90
C ILE A 240 -4.50 5.57 -19.17
N SER A 241 -3.33 6.00 -18.71
CA SER A 241 -3.17 7.24 -17.94
C SER A 241 -3.41 8.52 -18.78
N ASP A 242 -3.41 8.44 -20.09
CA ASP A 242 -3.77 9.55 -20.98
C ASP A 242 -5.29 9.80 -20.99
N TYR A 243 -6.09 8.84 -20.53
CA TYR A 243 -7.55 8.87 -20.60
C TYR A 243 -8.24 8.91 -19.23
N THR A 244 -7.66 8.30 -18.21
CA THR A 244 -8.30 8.18 -16.90
C THR A 244 -7.29 8.04 -15.76
N PRO A 245 -7.60 8.54 -14.55
CA PRO A 245 -6.82 8.23 -13.38
C PRO A 245 -6.78 6.72 -13.12
N THR A 246 -5.62 6.20 -12.79
CA THR A 246 -5.40 4.78 -12.51
C THR A 246 -5.33 4.46 -11.02
N TYR A 247 -5.23 5.48 -10.18
CA TYR A 247 -5.20 5.35 -8.72
C TYR A 247 -6.13 6.33 -8.03
N PHE A 248 -6.52 5.95 -6.83
CA PHE A 248 -7.19 6.81 -5.85
C PHE A 248 -6.43 6.79 -4.52
N ALA A 249 -6.49 7.89 -3.81
CA ALA A 249 -6.10 7.95 -2.41
C ALA A 249 -7.21 8.58 -1.58
N THR A 250 -7.40 8.09 -0.36
CA THR A 250 -8.39 8.59 0.60
C THR A 250 -7.74 9.02 1.89
N ARG A 251 -8.32 10.05 2.52
CA ARG A 251 -8.15 10.36 3.93
C ARG A 251 -9.46 10.06 4.64
N ALA A 252 -9.42 9.13 5.59
CA ALA A 252 -10.57 8.66 6.33
C ALA A 252 -10.36 8.83 7.84
N LEU A 253 -11.41 9.17 8.58
CA LEU A 253 -11.40 9.36 10.04
C LEU A 253 -12.25 8.29 10.69
N LYS A 254 -11.80 7.77 11.85
CA LYS A 254 -12.64 7.02 12.78
C LYS A 254 -13.29 8.01 13.74
N PRO A 255 -14.62 8.19 13.71
CA PRO A 255 -15.33 9.14 14.57
C PRO A 255 -15.32 8.76 16.05
#